data_4d41e88d83b8b741dcab7c6be4f6c29f
#
_entry.id   4d41e88d83b8b741dcab7c6be4f6c29f
#
_cell.length_a   1.000
_cell.length_b   1.000
_cell.length_c   1.000
_cell.angle_alpha   90.00
_cell.angle_beta   90.00
_cell.angle_gamma   90.00
#
_symmetry.space_group_name_H-M   'P 1'
#
loop_
_entity.id
_entity.type
_entity.pdbx_description
1 polymer ?
#
loop_
_entity_poly.entity_id
_entity_poly.type
_entity_poly.pdbx_seq_one_letter_code
_entity_poly.pdbx_strand_id
1 'polypeptide(L)'
;FGVFLVSSATAVESQRIYSDSFYMIANHGLAILIGVGAFFVIKKFNYIYLFKFLTPVVYLMLIVLFVLPTLGINLFGSTRWLEIGSIRIQPSEIAKPIIILFVARQLSNIHTSEHDLKTILRTGFIPAISIILIYQQPDYGTTATIAFIVFIQLLFSNIKLIYPALLSIGGWFIGKYFLMSAFYRAERIRVWSEKICNEGQELLGACYQVHQSRIAISSGGMLGLGPGTSRARWGSLPSAYS
;
A
#
# COMPACT_ATOMS: atom_id res chain seq x y z
N PHE A 1 11.29 2.55 -17.79
CA PHE A 1 10.09 1.82 -18.23
C PHE A 1 8.84 2.35 -17.54
N GLY A 2 8.80 2.45 -16.19
CA GLY A 2 7.65 2.95 -15.43
C GLY A 2 7.18 4.34 -15.84
N VAL A 3 8.09 5.29 -16.05
CA VAL A 3 7.74 6.66 -16.52
C VAL A 3 6.98 6.60 -17.84
N PHE A 4 7.43 5.75 -18.75
CA PHE A 4 6.83 5.60 -20.06
C PHE A 4 5.41 5.01 -19.98
N LEU A 5 5.21 4.00 -19.12
CA LEU A 5 3.87 3.44 -18.89
C LEU A 5 2.92 4.46 -18.25
N VAL A 6 3.39 5.17 -17.22
CA VAL A 6 2.62 6.23 -16.56
C VAL A 6 2.26 7.32 -17.56
N SER A 7 3.22 7.77 -18.38
CA SER A 7 2.95 8.79 -19.40
C SER A 7 1.84 8.37 -20.38
N SER A 8 1.91 7.13 -20.86
CA SER A 8 0.89 6.60 -21.76
C SER A 8 -0.49 6.47 -21.11
N ALA A 9 -0.56 6.09 -19.83
CA ALA A 9 -1.81 5.90 -19.12
C ALA A 9 -2.45 7.21 -18.65
N THR A 10 -1.63 8.20 -18.24
CA THR A 10 -2.13 9.43 -17.60
C THR A 10 -2.37 10.59 -18.55
N ALA A 11 -1.84 10.55 -19.77
CA ALA A 11 -1.90 11.70 -20.71
C ALA A 11 -3.33 12.21 -20.97
N VAL A 12 -4.29 11.32 -21.16
CA VAL A 12 -5.69 11.70 -21.42
C VAL A 12 -6.36 12.26 -20.18
N GLU A 13 -6.15 11.64 -19.04
CA GLU A 13 -6.73 12.08 -17.77
C GLU A 13 -6.11 13.41 -17.32
N SER A 14 -4.80 13.59 -17.53
CA SER A 14 -4.09 14.84 -17.27
C SER A 14 -4.67 15.99 -18.11
N GLN A 15 -4.90 15.75 -19.41
CA GLN A 15 -5.54 16.72 -20.28
C GLN A 15 -6.97 17.06 -19.83
N ARG A 16 -7.71 16.06 -19.36
CA ARG A 16 -9.10 16.24 -18.92
C ARG A 16 -9.22 17.03 -17.62
N ILE A 17 -8.34 16.79 -16.64
CA ILE A 17 -8.41 17.38 -15.30
C ILE A 17 -7.67 18.73 -15.25
N TYR A 18 -6.48 18.79 -15.84
CA TYR A 18 -5.55 19.91 -15.71
C TYR A 18 -5.41 20.74 -17.00
N SER A 19 -6.10 20.35 -18.08
CA SER A 19 -5.95 20.97 -19.42
C SER A 19 -4.51 20.92 -19.96
N ASP A 20 -3.66 20.06 -19.39
CA ASP A 20 -2.27 19.85 -19.78
C ASP A 20 -1.96 18.34 -19.72
N SER A 21 -1.60 17.76 -20.87
CA SER A 21 -1.27 16.34 -20.98
C SER A 21 0.01 15.95 -20.26
N PHE A 22 0.91 16.91 -20.01
CA PHE A 22 2.20 16.67 -19.40
C PHE A 22 2.24 16.91 -17.90
N TYR A 23 1.23 17.51 -17.29
CA TYR A 23 1.21 17.87 -15.87
C TYR A 23 1.48 16.67 -14.95
N MET A 24 0.75 15.56 -15.12
CA MET A 24 0.95 14.37 -14.29
C MET A 24 2.32 13.72 -14.52
N ILE A 25 2.82 13.73 -15.74
CA ILE A 25 4.15 13.20 -16.10
C ILE A 25 5.26 14.04 -15.44
N ALA A 26 5.14 15.35 -15.47
CA ALA A 26 6.12 16.26 -14.86
C ALA A 26 6.20 16.05 -13.36
N ASN A 27 5.05 15.95 -12.67
CA ASN A 27 5.00 15.65 -11.24
C ASN A 27 5.59 14.27 -10.91
N HIS A 28 5.32 13.27 -11.72
CA HIS A 28 5.91 11.93 -11.54
C HIS A 28 7.42 11.94 -11.78
N GLY A 29 7.89 12.66 -12.78
CA GLY A 29 9.31 12.88 -13.04
C GLY A 29 10.03 13.57 -11.89
N LEU A 30 9.42 14.62 -11.33
CA LEU A 30 9.94 15.30 -10.15
C LEU A 30 10.05 14.36 -8.95
N ALA A 31 9.01 13.55 -8.69
CA ALA A 31 9.04 12.56 -7.62
C ALA A 31 10.16 11.52 -7.80
N ILE A 32 10.41 11.08 -9.02
CA ILE A 32 11.52 10.18 -9.34
C ILE A 32 12.87 10.85 -9.09
N LEU A 33 13.05 12.10 -9.50
CA LEU A 33 14.30 12.84 -9.25
C LEU A 33 14.58 12.99 -7.75
N ILE A 34 13.54 13.34 -6.97
CA ILE A 34 13.64 13.40 -5.50
C ILE A 34 14.00 12.02 -4.92
N GLY A 35 13.34 10.95 -5.39
CA GLY A 35 13.62 9.58 -4.96
C GLY A 35 15.06 9.13 -5.27
N VAL A 36 15.56 9.44 -6.46
CA VAL A 36 16.95 9.16 -6.86
C VAL A 36 17.93 9.96 -6.01
N GLY A 37 17.64 11.25 -5.76
CA GLY A 37 18.45 12.08 -4.84
C GLY A 37 18.50 11.49 -3.43
N ALA A 38 17.34 11.13 -2.88
CA ALA A 38 17.23 10.48 -1.57
C ALA A 38 18.01 9.16 -1.52
N PHE A 39 17.96 8.34 -2.57
CA PHE A 39 18.73 7.11 -2.68
C PHE A 39 20.24 7.34 -2.53
N PHE A 40 20.81 8.32 -3.24
CA PHE A 40 22.24 8.63 -3.15
C PHE A 40 22.63 9.21 -1.79
N VAL A 41 21.76 9.98 -1.15
CA VAL A 41 21.96 10.48 0.21
C VAL A 41 21.97 9.32 1.20
N ILE A 42 20.93 8.47 1.19
CA ILE A 42 20.79 7.34 2.12
C ILE A 42 21.93 6.33 1.93
N LYS A 43 22.36 6.09 0.68
CA LYS A 43 23.51 5.20 0.39
C LYS A 43 24.81 5.61 1.11
N LYS A 44 25.02 6.92 1.31
CA LYS A 44 26.19 7.46 2.01
C LYS A 44 26.01 7.47 3.54
N PHE A 45 24.79 7.34 4.03
CA PHE A 45 24.49 7.37 5.46
C PHE A 45 24.78 6.01 6.10
N ASN A 46 25.45 6.01 7.24
CA ASN A 46 25.56 4.82 8.05
C ASN A 46 24.22 4.58 8.76
N TYR A 47 23.54 3.50 8.42
CA TYR A 47 22.21 3.14 8.97
C TYR A 47 22.22 2.99 10.52
N ILE A 48 23.37 2.78 11.15
CA ILE A 48 23.50 2.68 12.62
C ILE A 48 23.05 3.99 13.27
N TYR A 49 23.29 5.15 12.64
CA TYR A 49 22.81 6.43 13.16
C TYR A 49 21.28 6.52 13.15
N LEU A 50 20.61 5.88 12.19
CA LEU A 50 19.14 5.84 12.14
C LEU A 50 18.57 5.17 13.39
N PHE A 51 19.24 4.17 13.95
CA PHE A 51 18.77 3.49 15.15
C PHE A 51 18.74 4.38 16.40
N LYS A 52 19.59 5.42 16.49
CA LYS A 52 19.59 6.37 17.62
C LYS A 52 18.29 7.19 17.64
N PHE A 53 17.82 7.58 16.46
CA PHE A 53 16.63 8.41 16.31
C PHE A 53 15.36 7.61 16.02
N LEU A 54 15.45 6.30 15.90
CA LEU A 54 14.34 5.45 15.51
C LEU A 54 13.17 5.50 16.50
N THR A 55 13.48 5.51 17.80
CA THR A 55 12.43 5.54 18.85
C THR A 55 11.55 6.80 18.76
N PRO A 56 12.10 8.03 18.78
CA PRO A 56 11.27 9.22 18.63
C PRO A 56 10.56 9.29 17.27
N VAL A 57 11.18 8.80 16.19
CA VAL A 57 10.56 8.74 14.85
C VAL A 57 9.35 7.81 14.84
N VAL A 58 9.43 6.66 15.52
CA VAL A 58 8.30 5.73 15.66
C VAL A 58 7.13 6.39 16.40
N TYR A 59 7.40 7.07 17.53
CA TYR A 59 6.33 7.76 18.25
C TYR A 59 5.72 8.89 17.42
N LEU A 60 6.54 9.68 16.74
CA LEU A 60 6.06 10.72 15.82
C LEU A 60 5.16 10.12 14.72
N MET A 61 5.59 9.01 14.12
CA MET A 61 4.80 8.28 13.13
C MET A 61 3.43 7.85 13.70
N LEU A 62 3.40 7.29 14.91
CA LEU A 62 2.13 6.89 15.56
C LEU A 62 1.22 8.09 15.80
N ILE A 63 1.77 9.22 16.26
CA ILE A 63 1.01 10.46 16.44
C ILE A 63 0.42 10.94 15.12
N VAL A 64 1.22 10.97 14.05
CA VAL A 64 0.76 11.36 12.71
C VAL A 64 -0.34 10.43 12.21
N LEU A 65 -0.18 9.10 12.35
CA LEU A 65 -1.21 8.13 11.97
C LEU A 65 -2.50 8.29 12.79
N PHE A 66 -2.38 8.61 14.07
CA PHE A 66 -3.53 8.82 14.95
C PHE A 66 -4.32 10.09 14.60
N VAL A 67 -3.63 11.16 14.27
CA VAL A 67 -4.25 12.46 13.95
C VAL A 67 -4.73 12.53 12.49
N LEU A 68 -4.22 11.67 11.61
CA LEU A 68 -4.53 11.68 10.18
C LEU A 68 -6.03 11.63 9.84
N PRO A 69 -6.90 10.85 10.51
CA PRO A 69 -8.34 10.87 10.25
C PRO A 69 -9.01 12.24 10.44
N THR A 70 -8.45 13.10 11.30
CA THR A 70 -8.98 14.45 11.59
C THR A 70 -8.40 15.53 10.70
N LEU A 71 -7.13 15.43 10.32
CA LEU A 71 -6.41 16.43 9.51
C LEU A 71 -6.28 16.07 8.03
N GLY A 72 -6.52 14.82 7.67
CA GLY A 72 -6.36 14.32 6.31
C GLY A 72 -7.47 14.79 5.38
N ILE A 73 -7.14 14.84 4.08
CA ILE A 73 -8.14 15.07 3.04
C ILE A 73 -8.92 13.80 2.76
N ASN A 74 -10.25 13.95 2.66
CA ASN A 74 -11.12 12.84 2.29
C ASN A 74 -11.09 12.66 0.76
N LEU A 75 -10.40 11.62 0.30
CA LEU A 75 -10.38 11.22 -1.10
C LEU A 75 -11.04 9.84 -1.23
N PHE A 76 -12.10 9.76 -2.03
CA PHE A 76 -12.82 8.51 -2.30
C PHE A 76 -13.30 7.79 -1.02
N GLY A 77 -13.77 8.54 -0.02
CA GLY A 77 -14.30 7.99 1.23
C GLY A 77 -13.23 7.53 2.24
N SER A 78 -11.98 7.96 2.07
CA SER A 78 -10.89 7.66 2.99
C SER A 78 -10.00 8.87 3.25
N THR A 79 -9.58 9.07 4.52
CA THR A 79 -8.69 10.15 4.96
C THR A 79 -7.28 9.60 5.16
N ARG A 80 -6.54 9.37 4.05
CA ARG A 80 -5.21 8.74 4.05
C ARG A 80 -4.09 9.68 3.67
N TRP A 81 -4.43 10.85 3.14
CA TRP A 81 -3.48 11.76 2.52
C TRP A 81 -3.39 13.06 3.31
N LEU A 82 -2.17 13.53 3.51
CA LEU A 82 -1.88 14.90 3.95
C LEU A 82 -1.52 15.73 2.72
N GLU A 83 -2.11 16.90 2.60
CA GLU A 83 -1.77 17.88 1.57
C GLU A 83 -0.96 19.00 2.20
N ILE A 84 0.28 19.17 1.75
CA ILE A 84 1.18 20.23 2.19
C ILE A 84 1.53 21.05 0.97
N GLY A 85 0.78 22.14 0.75
CA GLY A 85 0.86 22.91 -0.48
C GLY A 85 0.34 22.10 -1.66
N SER A 86 1.16 21.90 -2.69
CA SER A 86 0.83 21.09 -3.88
C SER A 86 1.25 19.62 -3.76
N ILE A 87 1.88 19.22 -2.66
CA ILE A 87 2.42 17.86 -2.47
C ILE A 87 1.45 17.06 -1.60
N ARG A 88 1.08 15.89 -2.07
CA ARG A 88 0.29 14.90 -1.33
C ARG A 88 1.20 13.81 -0.79
N ILE A 89 1.17 13.62 0.51
CA ILE A 89 1.98 12.61 1.21
C ILE A 89 1.04 11.63 1.90
N GLN A 90 1.31 10.35 1.76
CA GLN A 90 0.59 9.30 2.48
C GLN A 90 1.47 8.81 3.65
N PRO A 91 1.14 9.15 4.91
CA PRO A 91 1.97 8.78 6.06
C PRO A 91 2.15 7.28 6.25
N SER A 92 1.17 6.47 5.86
CA SER A 92 1.25 5.01 5.93
C SER A 92 2.33 4.42 5.00
N GLU A 93 2.70 5.11 3.89
CA GLU A 93 3.83 4.71 3.06
C GLU A 93 5.17 4.89 3.78
N ILE A 94 5.31 5.99 4.53
CA ILE A 94 6.51 6.27 5.34
C ILE A 94 6.55 5.34 6.55
N ALA A 95 5.42 4.92 7.08
CA ALA A 95 5.35 4.00 8.21
C ALA A 95 5.99 2.63 7.90
N LYS A 96 5.91 2.13 6.67
CA LYS A 96 6.48 0.82 6.28
C LYS A 96 7.99 0.72 6.56
N PRO A 97 8.86 1.58 6.01
CA PRO A 97 10.29 1.51 6.30
C PRO A 97 10.62 1.76 7.78
N ILE A 98 9.87 2.61 8.48
CA ILE A 98 10.07 2.85 9.91
C ILE A 98 9.79 1.58 10.72
N ILE A 99 8.69 0.88 10.41
CA ILE A 99 8.32 -0.37 11.07
C ILE A 99 9.34 -1.47 10.77
N ILE A 100 9.82 -1.58 9.52
CA ILE A 100 10.86 -2.53 9.15
C ILE A 100 12.10 -2.34 10.02
N LEU A 101 12.59 -1.12 10.13
CA LEU A 101 13.78 -0.80 10.94
C LEU A 101 13.53 -1.04 12.43
N PHE A 102 12.35 -0.68 12.95
CA PHE A 102 11.98 -0.88 14.34
C PHE A 102 11.96 -2.37 14.71
N VAL A 103 11.26 -3.19 13.93
CA VAL A 103 11.16 -4.63 14.17
C VAL A 103 12.52 -5.29 14.03
N ALA A 104 13.29 -4.96 13.01
CA ALA A 104 14.66 -5.49 12.83
C ALA A 104 15.56 -5.16 14.01
N ARG A 105 15.52 -3.93 14.54
CA ARG A 105 16.27 -3.53 15.74
C ARG A 105 15.83 -4.31 16.97
N GLN A 106 14.54 -4.54 17.15
CA GLN A 106 14.04 -5.30 18.30
C GLN A 106 14.49 -6.77 18.22
N LEU A 107 14.40 -7.36 17.01
CA LEU A 107 14.79 -8.74 16.78
C LEU A 107 16.29 -8.98 16.86
N SER A 108 17.12 -8.00 16.46
CA SER A 108 18.58 -8.12 16.54
C SER A 108 19.11 -8.17 17.97
N ASN A 109 18.37 -7.64 18.94
CA ASN A 109 18.77 -7.63 20.36
C ASN A 109 18.34 -8.90 21.12
N ILE A 110 17.79 -9.90 20.42
CA ILE A 110 17.36 -11.16 21.04
C ILE A 110 18.60 -12.08 21.16
N HIS A 111 19.18 -12.09 22.34
CA HIS A 111 20.16 -13.09 22.73
C HIS A 111 19.42 -14.24 23.43
N THR A 112 19.20 -15.33 22.70
CA THR A 112 18.70 -16.63 23.19
C THR A 112 17.23 -16.74 23.69
N SER A 113 16.70 -17.84 23.40
CA SER A 113 15.46 -18.59 23.51
C SER A 113 14.57 -18.50 24.78
N GLU A 114 14.91 -17.75 25.79
CA GLU A 114 14.19 -17.89 27.08
C GLU A 114 12.88 -17.10 27.19
N HIS A 115 12.60 -16.15 26.28
CA HIS A 115 11.40 -15.29 26.39
C HIS A 115 10.73 -15.01 25.03
N ASP A 116 10.55 -16.00 24.21
CA ASP A 116 9.97 -15.84 22.85
C ASP A 116 8.65 -15.08 22.85
N LEU A 117 7.72 -15.42 23.77
CA LEU A 117 6.42 -14.76 23.84
C LEU A 117 6.52 -13.29 24.27
N LYS A 118 7.32 -12.99 25.28
CA LYS A 118 7.53 -11.62 25.76
C LYS A 118 8.19 -10.76 24.68
N THR A 119 9.11 -11.33 23.96
CA THR A 119 9.80 -10.69 22.84
C THR A 119 8.84 -10.40 21.70
N ILE A 120 8.00 -11.37 21.31
CA ILE A 120 6.97 -11.18 20.28
C ILE A 120 6.01 -10.08 20.68
N LEU A 121 5.50 -10.08 21.90
CA LEU A 121 4.59 -9.05 22.40
C LEU A 121 5.24 -7.67 22.37
N ARG A 122 6.49 -7.56 22.82
CA ARG A 122 7.25 -6.29 22.82
C ARG A 122 7.53 -5.80 21.40
N THR A 123 7.94 -6.69 20.52
CA THR A 123 8.26 -6.37 19.12
C THR A 123 6.99 -6.08 18.32
N GLY A 124 5.93 -6.83 18.56
CA GLY A 124 4.65 -6.73 17.84
C GLY A 124 3.77 -5.57 18.29
N PHE A 125 3.98 -4.99 19.45
CA PHE A 125 3.10 -3.96 20.03
C PHE A 125 2.98 -2.71 19.16
N ILE A 126 4.09 -2.12 18.76
CA ILE A 126 4.14 -0.93 17.88
C ILE A 126 3.56 -1.22 16.49
N PRO A 127 3.97 -2.29 15.79
CA PRO A 127 3.35 -2.68 14.54
C PRO A 127 1.84 -2.93 14.65
N ALA A 128 1.38 -3.57 15.74
CA ALA A 128 -0.05 -3.82 15.96
C ALA A 128 -0.85 -2.52 16.09
N ILE A 129 -0.35 -1.54 16.86
CA ILE A 129 -0.98 -0.21 16.94
C ILE A 129 -1.01 0.45 15.56
N SER A 130 0.11 0.41 14.82
CA SER A 130 0.17 1.00 13.47
C SER A 130 -0.83 0.35 12.52
N ILE A 131 -0.96 -0.99 12.56
CA ILE A 131 -1.93 -1.76 11.78
C ILE A 131 -3.37 -1.31 12.13
N ILE A 132 -3.71 -1.16 13.41
CA ILE A 132 -5.03 -0.72 13.85
C ILE A 132 -5.33 0.70 13.35
N LEU A 133 -4.37 1.62 13.50
CA LEU A 133 -4.55 3.02 13.06
C LEU A 133 -4.74 3.12 11.54
N ILE A 134 -3.95 2.39 10.76
CA ILE A 134 -4.05 2.38 9.30
C ILE A 134 -5.35 1.69 8.84
N TYR A 135 -5.76 0.63 9.55
CA TYR A 135 -7.04 -0.02 9.30
C TYR A 135 -8.24 0.92 9.47
N GLN A 136 -8.20 1.81 10.49
CA GLN A 136 -9.24 2.83 10.71
C GLN A 136 -9.31 3.89 9.60
N GLN A 137 -8.25 4.02 8.79
CA GLN A 137 -8.18 4.92 7.62
C GLN A 137 -8.70 4.28 6.32
N PRO A 138 -9.53 3.26 6.35
CA PRO A 138 -9.88 2.24 5.36
C PRO A 138 -8.75 1.86 4.36
N ASP A 139 -7.50 1.74 4.83
CA ASP A 139 -6.35 1.33 4.00
C ASP A 139 -5.95 -0.14 4.25
N TYR A 140 -6.74 -1.02 3.71
CA TYR A 140 -6.58 -2.48 3.93
C TYR A 140 -5.35 -3.06 3.23
N GLY A 141 -4.96 -2.48 2.09
CA GLY A 141 -3.78 -2.90 1.34
C GLY A 141 -2.50 -2.66 2.13
N THR A 142 -2.33 -1.45 2.65
CA THR A 142 -1.17 -1.10 3.49
C THR A 142 -1.19 -1.86 4.82
N THR A 143 -2.37 -2.03 5.43
CA THR A 143 -2.56 -2.85 6.63
C THR A 143 -2.03 -4.28 6.43
N ALA A 144 -2.46 -4.95 5.36
CA ALA A 144 -2.03 -6.30 5.02
C ALA A 144 -0.52 -6.36 4.70
N THR A 145 0.00 -5.35 3.98
CA THR A 145 1.43 -5.27 3.64
C THR A 145 2.29 -5.16 4.90
N ILE A 146 1.94 -4.29 5.86
CA ILE A 146 2.68 -4.15 7.11
C ILE A 146 2.61 -5.44 7.94
N ALA A 147 1.44 -6.05 8.05
CA ALA A 147 1.28 -7.32 8.75
C ALA A 147 2.15 -8.42 8.13
N PHE A 148 2.19 -8.50 6.80
CA PHE A 148 3.02 -9.45 6.07
C PHE A 148 4.53 -9.18 6.25
N ILE A 149 4.95 -7.92 6.22
CA ILE A 149 6.35 -7.53 6.47
C ILE A 149 6.80 -7.97 7.86
N VAL A 150 6.01 -7.68 8.89
CA VAL A 150 6.31 -8.08 10.28
C VAL A 150 6.36 -9.59 10.41
N PHE A 151 5.40 -10.29 9.79
CA PHE A 151 5.38 -11.75 9.76
C PHE A 151 6.65 -12.33 9.14
N ILE A 152 7.09 -11.84 7.99
CA ILE A 152 8.32 -12.28 7.33
C ILE A 152 9.55 -12.02 8.22
N GLN A 153 9.63 -10.86 8.87
CA GLN A 153 10.73 -10.57 9.78
C GLN A 153 10.77 -11.52 10.98
N LEU A 154 9.60 -11.91 11.52
CA LEU A 154 9.52 -12.91 12.58
C LEU A 154 9.94 -14.31 12.11
N LEU A 155 9.61 -14.70 10.88
CA LEU A 155 10.05 -15.98 10.30
C LEU A 155 11.58 -16.07 10.15
N PHE A 156 12.23 -14.97 9.79
CA PHE A 156 13.70 -14.91 9.65
C PHE A 156 14.43 -14.58 10.95
N SER A 157 13.72 -14.47 12.06
CA SER A 157 14.31 -14.27 13.38
C SER A 157 14.65 -15.61 14.07
N ASN A 158 15.46 -15.54 15.14
CA ASN A 158 15.79 -16.70 15.97
C ASN A 158 14.65 -17.12 16.94
N ILE A 159 13.41 -16.76 16.64
CA ILE A 159 12.22 -17.11 17.42
C ILE A 159 11.71 -18.50 17.00
N LYS A 160 11.20 -19.29 17.94
CA LYS A 160 10.61 -20.61 17.63
C LYS A 160 9.48 -20.46 16.61
N LEU A 161 9.53 -21.23 15.54
CA LEU A 161 8.59 -21.20 14.42
C LEU A 161 7.12 -21.39 14.81
N ILE A 162 6.85 -21.96 15.98
CA ILE A 162 5.47 -22.12 16.47
C ILE A 162 4.75 -20.78 16.63
N TYR A 163 5.45 -19.72 17.03
CA TYR A 163 4.83 -18.41 17.23
C TYR A 163 4.42 -17.71 15.93
N PRO A 164 5.29 -17.59 14.91
CA PRO A 164 4.86 -17.10 13.60
C PRO A 164 3.75 -17.96 12.97
N ALA A 165 3.78 -19.29 13.17
CA ALA A 165 2.72 -20.18 12.69
C ALA A 165 1.37 -19.87 13.37
N LEU A 166 1.33 -19.70 14.68
CA LEU A 166 0.12 -19.31 15.42
C LEU A 166 -0.38 -17.93 14.98
N LEU A 167 0.53 -16.97 14.79
CA LEU A 167 0.19 -15.64 14.28
C LEU A 167 -0.39 -15.68 12.87
N SER A 168 0.11 -16.56 12.00
CA SER A 168 -0.43 -16.72 10.64
C SER A 168 -1.84 -17.30 10.66
N ILE A 169 -2.09 -18.32 11.50
CA ILE A 169 -3.42 -18.92 11.65
C ILE A 169 -4.41 -17.89 12.21
N GLY A 170 -4.05 -17.22 13.32
CA GLY A 170 -4.88 -16.17 13.91
C GLY A 170 -5.13 -15.01 12.94
N GLY A 171 -4.07 -14.55 12.26
CA GLY A 171 -4.15 -13.51 11.24
C GLY A 171 -5.04 -13.88 10.05
N TRP A 172 -5.04 -15.14 9.64
CA TRP A 172 -5.94 -15.65 8.60
C TRP A 172 -7.42 -15.53 9.02
N PHE A 173 -7.78 -15.99 10.22
CA PHE A 173 -9.17 -15.91 10.69
C PHE A 173 -9.62 -14.47 10.88
N ILE A 174 -8.78 -13.63 11.49
CA ILE A 174 -9.05 -12.20 11.66
C ILE A 174 -9.17 -11.51 10.29
N GLY A 175 -8.23 -11.75 9.39
CA GLY A 175 -8.24 -11.20 8.03
C GLY A 175 -9.49 -11.60 7.25
N LYS A 176 -9.88 -12.88 7.30
CA LYS A 176 -11.11 -13.38 6.67
C LYS A 176 -12.35 -12.68 7.24
N TYR A 177 -12.45 -12.57 8.56
CA TYR A 177 -13.55 -11.85 9.21
C TYR A 177 -13.65 -10.40 8.72
N PHE A 178 -12.55 -9.67 8.73
CA PHE A 178 -12.52 -8.27 8.28
C PHE A 178 -12.75 -8.10 6.77
N LEU A 179 -12.31 -9.03 5.95
CA LEU A 179 -12.60 -8.99 4.51
C LEU A 179 -14.08 -9.18 4.24
N MET A 180 -14.74 -10.07 4.98
CA MET A 180 -16.17 -10.38 4.78
C MET A 180 -17.11 -9.40 5.48
N SER A 181 -16.64 -8.61 6.44
CA SER A 181 -17.48 -7.70 7.25
C SER A 181 -18.03 -6.50 6.48
N ALA A 182 -17.43 -6.09 5.36
CA ALA A 182 -17.93 -5.00 4.53
C ALA A 182 -18.48 -5.52 3.21
N PHE A 183 -19.73 -5.19 2.91
CA PHE A 183 -20.45 -5.62 1.70
C PHE A 183 -19.65 -5.38 0.40
N TYR A 184 -19.06 -4.18 0.25
CA TYR A 184 -18.27 -3.82 -0.93
C TYR A 184 -17.02 -4.72 -1.13
N ARG A 185 -16.36 -5.15 -0.04
CA ARG A 185 -15.19 -6.03 -0.11
C ARG A 185 -15.58 -7.46 -0.40
N ALA A 186 -16.62 -7.94 0.28
CA ALA A 186 -17.19 -9.26 0.05
C ALA A 186 -17.64 -9.42 -1.40
N GLU A 187 -18.30 -8.40 -1.96
CA GLU A 187 -18.74 -8.39 -3.36
C GLU A 187 -17.56 -8.46 -4.34
N ARG A 188 -16.48 -7.71 -4.12
CA ARG A 188 -15.27 -7.81 -4.97
C ARG A 188 -14.64 -9.20 -4.96
N ILE A 189 -14.56 -9.82 -3.78
CA ILE A 189 -14.03 -11.19 -3.64
C ILE A 189 -14.95 -12.17 -4.36
N ARG A 190 -16.26 -12.00 -4.20
CA ARG A 190 -17.27 -12.84 -4.83
C ARG A 190 -17.21 -12.73 -6.35
N VAL A 191 -17.16 -11.52 -6.90
CA VAL A 191 -16.98 -11.28 -8.35
C VAL A 191 -15.72 -11.93 -8.90
N TRP A 192 -14.63 -11.89 -8.11
CA TRP A 192 -13.36 -12.49 -8.51
C TRP A 192 -13.36 -14.02 -8.43
N SER A 193 -13.93 -14.59 -7.35
CA SER A 193 -13.88 -16.04 -7.08
C SER A 193 -14.96 -16.82 -7.83
N GLU A 194 -16.16 -16.29 -7.94
CA GLU A 194 -17.33 -17.01 -8.45
C GLU A 194 -17.63 -16.73 -9.93
N LYS A 195 -16.84 -15.85 -10.59
CA LYS A 195 -17.06 -15.43 -11.99
C LYS A 195 -18.49 -14.97 -12.28
N ILE A 196 -19.15 -14.33 -11.32
CA ILE A 196 -20.59 -14.01 -11.33
C ILE A 196 -20.96 -12.91 -12.33
N CYS A 197 -20.00 -12.29 -13.01
CA CYS A 197 -20.31 -11.29 -14.03
C CYS A 197 -20.91 -11.96 -15.27
N ASN A 198 -22.21 -12.27 -15.22
CA ASN A 198 -22.97 -12.80 -16.34
C ASN A 198 -23.33 -11.68 -17.32
N GLU A 199 -23.63 -12.05 -18.56
CA GLU A 199 -24.14 -11.16 -19.60
C GLU A 199 -25.36 -10.37 -19.07
N GLY A 200 -25.26 -9.04 -19.05
CA GLY A 200 -26.28 -8.12 -18.51
C GLY A 200 -25.97 -7.49 -17.16
N GLN A 201 -25.08 -8.06 -16.31
CA GLN A 201 -24.59 -7.43 -15.07
C GLN A 201 -23.26 -6.68 -15.26
N GLU A 202 -22.73 -6.71 -16.46
CA GLU A 202 -21.41 -6.19 -16.84
C GLU A 202 -21.29 -4.67 -16.72
N LEU A 203 -22.42 -3.97 -16.64
CA LEU A 203 -22.50 -2.51 -16.67
C LEU A 203 -22.50 -1.84 -15.30
N LEU A 204 -22.47 -2.59 -14.20
CA LEU A 204 -22.65 -2.04 -12.85
C LEU A 204 -21.53 -2.48 -11.87
N GLY A 205 -20.99 -1.50 -11.13
CA GLY A 205 -20.14 -1.72 -9.95
C GLY A 205 -18.85 -2.49 -10.21
N ALA A 206 -18.60 -3.53 -9.41
CA ALA A 206 -17.36 -4.32 -9.44
C ALA A 206 -17.22 -5.14 -10.74
N CYS A 207 -18.33 -5.57 -11.34
CA CYS A 207 -18.32 -6.29 -12.60
C CYS A 207 -17.86 -5.42 -13.77
N TYR A 208 -18.29 -4.15 -13.83
CA TYR A 208 -17.86 -3.22 -14.86
C TYR A 208 -16.33 -3.09 -14.94
N GLN A 209 -15.68 -2.91 -13.78
CA GLN A 209 -14.23 -2.77 -13.72
C GLN A 209 -13.50 -4.02 -14.22
N VAL A 210 -13.97 -5.22 -13.80
CA VAL A 210 -13.39 -6.51 -14.23
C VAL A 210 -13.62 -6.73 -15.73
N HIS A 211 -14.81 -6.44 -16.24
CA HIS A 211 -15.16 -6.58 -17.65
C HIS A 211 -14.29 -5.67 -18.53
N GLN A 212 -14.22 -4.38 -18.20
CA GLN A 212 -13.39 -3.42 -18.94
C GLN A 212 -11.89 -3.78 -18.90
N SER A 213 -11.40 -4.31 -17.79
CA SER A 213 -10.02 -4.80 -17.68
C SER A 213 -9.77 -5.99 -18.62
N ARG A 214 -10.71 -6.92 -18.71
CA ARG A 214 -10.63 -8.06 -19.65
C ARG A 214 -10.63 -7.61 -21.10
N ILE A 215 -11.51 -6.65 -21.48
CA ILE A 215 -11.52 -6.07 -22.81
C ILE A 215 -10.17 -5.39 -23.12
N ALA A 216 -9.63 -4.64 -22.19
CA ALA A 216 -8.34 -3.97 -22.36
C ALA A 216 -7.20 -4.99 -22.59
N ILE A 217 -7.16 -6.06 -21.81
CA ILE A 217 -6.15 -7.12 -21.94
C ILE A 217 -6.34 -7.89 -23.26
N SER A 218 -7.56 -8.31 -23.59
CA SER A 218 -7.84 -9.07 -24.81
C SER A 218 -7.55 -8.26 -26.08
N SER A 219 -7.88 -6.97 -26.07
CA SER A 219 -7.61 -6.08 -27.22
C SER A 219 -6.11 -5.79 -27.40
N GLY A 220 -5.32 -5.86 -26.32
CA GLY A 220 -3.87 -5.63 -26.37
C GLY A 220 -3.08 -6.82 -26.89
N GLY A 221 -3.59 -8.05 -26.73
CA GLY A 221 -2.83 -9.26 -27.05
C GLY A 221 -1.51 -9.36 -26.27
N MET A 222 -0.54 -10.12 -26.79
CA MET A 222 0.74 -10.35 -26.10
C MET A 222 1.70 -9.15 -26.18
N LEU A 223 1.64 -8.37 -27.25
CA LEU A 223 2.58 -7.25 -27.49
C LEU A 223 2.01 -5.88 -27.12
N GLY A 224 0.73 -5.81 -26.79
CA GLY A 224 0.01 -4.56 -26.56
C GLY A 224 -0.28 -3.81 -27.87
N LEU A 225 -1.12 -2.76 -27.77
CA LEU A 225 -1.48 -1.91 -28.92
C LEU A 225 -0.44 -0.81 -29.20
N GLY A 226 0.58 -0.69 -28.35
CA GLY A 226 1.56 0.38 -28.41
C GLY A 226 1.21 1.60 -27.53
N PRO A 227 2.19 2.50 -27.36
CA PRO A 227 2.02 3.68 -26.51
C PRO A 227 0.92 4.58 -27.04
N GLY A 228 0.03 4.97 -26.16
CA GLY A 228 -0.99 5.95 -26.50
C GLY A 228 -2.18 5.44 -27.32
N THR A 229 -2.21 4.19 -27.76
CA THR A 229 -3.26 3.66 -28.66
C THR A 229 -4.38 2.93 -27.96
N SER A 230 -4.23 2.61 -26.67
CA SER A 230 -5.27 1.90 -25.89
C SER A 230 -6.56 2.74 -25.79
N ARG A 231 -7.69 2.14 -26.20
CA ARG A 231 -9.02 2.74 -26.07
C ARG A 231 -9.48 2.78 -24.59
N ALA A 232 -9.00 1.87 -23.74
CA ALA A 232 -9.37 1.78 -22.35
C ALA A 232 -9.04 3.04 -21.53
N ARG A 233 -8.03 3.82 -21.93
CA ARG A 233 -7.63 5.07 -21.28
C ARG A 233 -8.60 6.25 -21.49
N TRP A 234 -9.53 6.16 -22.45
CA TRP A 234 -10.50 7.22 -22.75
C TRP A 234 -11.70 7.25 -21.82
N GLY A 235 -11.61 6.65 -20.64
CA GLY A 235 -12.61 6.69 -19.59
C GLY A 235 -13.48 5.43 -19.50
N SER A 236 -13.24 4.42 -20.33
CA SER A 236 -13.92 3.13 -20.22
C SER A 236 -13.41 2.29 -19.06
N LEU A 237 -12.15 2.43 -18.66
CA LEU A 237 -11.57 1.75 -17.50
C LEU A 237 -11.46 2.72 -16.31
N PRO A 238 -12.19 2.49 -15.20
CA PRO A 238 -12.06 3.31 -14.00
C PRO A 238 -10.63 3.28 -13.46
N SER A 239 -10.07 4.45 -13.14
CA SER A 239 -8.71 4.60 -12.59
C SER A 239 -7.63 3.90 -13.43
N ALA A 240 -7.67 4.05 -14.74
CA ALA A 240 -6.69 3.44 -15.67
C ALA A 240 -5.23 3.83 -15.41
N TYR A 241 -5.00 4.84 -14.57
CA TYR A 241 -3.70 5.40 -14.21
C TYR A 241 -3.19 4.97 -12.81
N SER A 242 -3.95 4.19 -12.05
CA SER A 242 -3.62 3.75 -10.67
C SER A 242 -3.17 2.29 -10.60
#